data_208299b1ebcf485ede8493494b263029
#
_entry.id   208299b1ebcf485ede8493494b263029
#
_cell.length_a   1.000
_cell.length_b   1.000
_cell.length_c   1.000
_cell.angle_alpha   90.00
_cell.angle_beta   90.00
_cell.angle_gamma   90.00
#
_symmetry.space_group_name_H-M   'P 1'
#
loop_
_entity.id
_entity.type
_entity.pdbx_description
1 polymer ?
#
loop_
_entity_poly.entity_id
_entity_poly.type
_entity_poly.pdbx_seq_one_letter_code
_entity_poly.pdbx_strand_id
1 'polypeptide(L)'
;MNDNETLFISSVDYIVFSVTLVLSTAVGFFYAYRDRKRNDIENFHRGNKKINPVAVSVSLSLSILPALTIISVAAEVYTYGTMIIWQVVGLLLGTAAGAHFFIPVFYQMNKISIFEYFQVRFGRIPKILCSLFFLINTILLISFALYAPCLAFEAMTGIPLWIVMAISAFVCMTYTLLGGIKAVIWAETLQFMIIIAGMVCILVEGSKAVGGFWKAWEVATIHKRIEFLNTSFDPRTRHTIWGLSIGVFFIWSKGFGSNQATLQRACSLKTLKTAQFVIWGSLPGTVLIVVLSMLTGVVMFAYYHTCDPVTEGRVVKNDQIFPLMILDVLSGTPGLPGLILACLVSAALSSISSGLSALSAVLIEDFVKPFSCKPLSDRTQLLLSKIAVMGSWNLV
;
A
#
# COMPACT_ATOMS: atom_id res chain seq x y z
N MET A 1 -34.53 0.26 16.49
CA MET A 1 -33.60 0.61 15.42
C MET A 1 -34.42 0.63 14.14
N ASN A 2 -34.63 1.78 13.55
CA ASN A 2 -35.46 1.92 12.35
C ASN A 2 -34.64 1.49 11.13
N ASP A 3 -35.15 0.52 10.38
CA ASP A 3 -34.52 -0.09 9.19
C ASP A 3 -34.43 0.83 7.95
N ASN A 4 -34.59 2.14 8.08
CA ASN A 4 -34.68 3.10 6.96
C ASN A 4 -33.56 4.15 6.91
N GLU A 5 -32.46 4.02 7.67
CA GLU A 5 -31.35 4.99 7.66
C GLU A 5 -30.05 4.47 7.00
N THR A 6 -30.14 3.60 6.02
CA THR A 6 -28.95 3.02 5.40
C THR A 6 -28.83 3.33 3.93
N LEU A 7 -28.50 4.56 3.55
CA LEU A 7 -27.87 4.82 2.24
C LEU A 7 -27.31 6.25 2.22
N PHE A 8 -26.17 6.45 2.89
CA PHE A 8 -25.44 7.73 2.86
C PHE A 8 -24.69 7.97 1.55
N ILE A 9 -24.76 7.06 0.58
CA ILE A 9 -24.01 7.10 -0.66
C ILE A 9 -24.94 7.33 -1.84
N SER A 10 -24.66 8.41 -2.59
CA SER A 10 -25.35 8.79 -3.81
C SER A 10 -24.99 7.88 -4.99
N SER A 11 -25.85 7.79 -6.00
CA SER A 11 -25.51 7.13 -7.26
C SER A 11 -24.24 7.69 -7.91
N VAL A 12 -23.92 8.97 -7.69
CA VAL A 12 -22.68 9.59 -8.15
C VAL A 12 -21.45 8.97 -7.51
N ASP A 13 -21.50 8.60 -6.24
CA ASP A 13 -20.40 7.96 -5.51
C ASP A 13 -20.05 6.59 -6.10
N TYR A 14 -21.07 5.80 -6.43
CA TYR A 14 -20.88 4.53 -7.12
C TYR A 14 -20.25 4.69 -8.50
N ILE A 15 -20.63 5.75 -9.24
CA ILE A 15 -20.05 6.07 -10.55
C ILE A 15 -18.58 6.41 -10.38
N VAL A 16 -18.22 7.32 -9.46
CA VAL A 16 -16.83 7.73 -9.19
C VAL A 16 -15.99 6.52 -8.80
N PHE A 17 -16.48 5.68 -7.88
CA PHE A 17 -15.82 4.46 -7.47
C PHE A 17 -15.61 3.49 -8.64
N SER A 18 -16.67 3.22 -9.41
CA SER A 18 -16.61 2.29 -10.55
C SER A 18 -15.65 2.76 -11.64
N VAL A 19 -15.63 4.05 -11.95
CA VAL A 19 -14.70 4.65 -12.91
C VAL A 19 -13.25 4.39 -12.52
N THR A 20 -12.90 4.49 -11.24
CA THR A 20 -11.52 4.22 -10.79
C THR A 20 -11.11 2.77 -10.97
N LEU A 21 -12.01 1.81 -10.73
CA LEU A 21 -11.76 0.39 -10.97
C LEU A 21 -11.63 0.09 -12.48
N VAL A 22 -12.48 0.69 -13.30
CA VAL A 22 -12.43 0.55 -14.77
C VAL A 22 -11.12 1.12 -15.32
N LEU A 23 -10.70 2.30 -14.87
CA LEU A 23 -9.43 2.90 -15.29
C LEU A 23 -8.23 2.02 -14.90
N SER A 24 -8.21 1.47 -13.69
CA SER A 24 -7.14 0.54 -13.26
C SER A 24 -7.09 -0.71 -14.15
N THR A 25 -8.26 -1.26 -14.50
CA THR A 25 -8.36 -2.42 -15.41
C THR A 25 -7.94 -2.06 -16.83
N ALA A 26 -8.33 -0.87 -17.33
CA ALA A 26 -7.98 -0.38 -18.67
C ALA A 26 -6.46 -0.25 -18.85
N VAL A 27 -5.72 0.16 -17.82
CA VAL A 27 -4.25 0.17 -17.84
C VAL A 27 -3.71 -1.24 -18.10
N GLY A 28 -4.28 -2.26 -17.44
CA GLY A 28 -3.92 -3.66 -17.67
C GLY A 28 -4.13 -4.11 -19.11
N PHE A 29 -5.30 -3.84 -19.67
CA PHE A 29 -5.62 -4.16 -21.07
C PHE A 29 -4.72 -3.42 -22.06
N PHE A 30 -4.42 -2.13 -21.80
CA PHE A 30 -3.53 -1.34 -22.64
C PHE A 30 -2.13 -1.98 -22.74
N TYR A 31 -1.54 -2.37 -21.62
CA TYR A 31 -0.22 -3.02 -21.62
C TYR A 31 -0.27 -4.45 -22.15
N ALA A 32 -1.34 -5.20 -21.91
CA ALA A 32 -1.55 -6.51 -22.51
C ALA A 32 -1.56 -6.42 -24.05
N TYR A 33 -2.28 -5.45 -24.61
CA TYR A 33 -2.34 -5.21 -26.06
C TYR A 33 -1.00 -4.76 -26.63
N ARG A 34 -0.36 -3.79 -25.96
CA ARG A 34 0.94 -3.23 -26.40
C ARG A 34 2.07 -4.24 -26.40
N ASP A 35 2.11 -5.11 -25.37
CA ASP A 35 3.19 -6.07 -25.18
C ASP A 35 2.86 -7.47 -25.70
N ARG A 36 1.72 -7.68 -26.36
CA ARG A 36 1.24 -8.99 -26.84
C ARG A 36 2.25 -9.80 -27.67
N LYS A 37 3.17 -9.11 -28.34
CA LYS A 37 4.25 -9.74 -29.16
C LYS A 37 5.50 -10.10 -28.33
N ARG A 38 5.57 -9.72 -27.06
CA ARG A 38 6.73 -9.89 -26.18
C ARG A 38 6.35 -10.72 -24.95
N ASN A 39 5.87 -11.93 -25.20
CA ASN A 39 5.42 -12.87 -24.15
C ASN A 39 6.61 -13.70 -23.62
N ASP A 40 7.58 -13.02 -22.99
CA ASP A 40 8.70 -13.62 -22.27
C ASP A 40 8.59 -13.37 -20.75
N ILE A 41 9.17 -14.26 -19.97
CA ILE A 41 9.15 -14.21 -18.50
C ILE A 41 9.83 -12.95 -17.96
N GLU A 42 10.88 -12.47 -18.63
CA GLU A 42 11.61 -11.27 -18.24
C GLU A 42 10.74 -10.01 -18.43
N ASN A 43 9.95 -9.95 -19.50
CA ASN A 43 8.99 -8.84 -19.68
C ASN A 43 7.90 -8.86 -18.61
N PHE A 44 7.40 -10.05 -18.25
CA PHE A 44 6.34 -10.19 -17.25
C PHE A 44 6.81 -9.75 -15.86
N HIS A 45 8.01 -10.18 -15.41
CA HIS A 45 8.52 -9.88 -14.06
C HIS A 45 9.40 -8.63 -13.96
N ARG A 46 10.04 -8.18 -15.05
CA ARG A 46 11.01 -7.07 -15.04
C ARG A 46 10.77 -6.01 -16.11
N GLY A 47 9.74 -6.17 -16.94
CA GLY A 47 9.41 -5.19 -17.99
C GLY A 47 10.54 -4.94 -18.99
N ASN A 48 11.45 -5.91 -19.19
CA ASN A 48 12.64 -5.79 -20.05
C ASN A 48 13.52 -4.58 -19.72
N LYS A 49 13.56 -4.15 -18.46
CA LYS A 49 14.35 -2.99 -17.97
C LYS A 49 14.06 -1.67 -18.72
N LYS A 50 12.84 -1.48 -19.26
CA LYS A 50 12.45 -0.31 -20.06
C LYS A 50 11.31 0.50 -19.42
N ILE A 51 11.12 0.40 -18.14
CA ILE A 51 10.07 1.11 -17.41
C ILE A 51 10.55 2.54 -17.10
N ASN A 52 9.61 3.49 -17.09
CA ASN A 52 9.90 4.87 -16.72
C ASN A 52 10.29 4.97 -15.23
N PRO A 53 11.46 5.51 -14.89
CA PRO A 53 11.90 5.61 -13.49
C PRO A 53 10.95 6.40 -12.58
N VAL A 54 10.34 7.47 -13.09
CA VAL A 54 9.39 8.27 -12.31
C VAL A 54 8.15 7.45 -11.95
N ALA A 55 7.58 6.70 -12.91
CA ALA A 55 6.46 5.82 -12.63
C ALA A 55 6.82 4.73 -11.60
N VAL A 56 8.06 4.18 -11.67
CA VAL A 56 8.55 3.20 -10.69
C VAL A 56 8.71 3.85 -9.31
N SER A 57 9.19 5.10 -9.21
CA SER A 57 9.29 5.83 -7.93
C SER A 57 7.93 6.01 -7.29
N VAL A 58 6.94 6.47 -8.04
CA VAL A 58 5.56 6.68 -7.57
C VAL A 58 4.91 5.35 -7.16
N SER A 59 5.03 4.33 -7.99
CA SER A 59 4.56 2.98 -7.69
C SER A 59 5.18 2.43 -6.40
N LEU A 60 6.49 2.64 -6.22
CA LEU A 60 7.22 2.19 -5.04
C LEU A 60 6.73 2.88 -3.76
N SER A 61 6.37 4.17 -3.83
CA SER A 61 5.81 4.92 -2.69
C SER A 61 4.56 4.23 -2.10
N LEU A 62 3.70 3.65 -2.95
CA LEU A 62 2.52 2.90 -2.52
C LEU A 62 2.83 1.47 -2.09
N SER A 63 3.71 0.79 -2.81
CA SER A 63 3.96 -0.63 -2.57
C SER A 63 4.59 -0.92 -1.22
N ILE A 64 5.27 0.07 -0.65
CA ILE A 64 5.92 -0.03 0.65
C ILE A 64 4.95 0.32 1.78
N LEU A 65 3.92 1.16 1.52
CA LEU A 65 2.88 1.54 2.48
C LEU A 65 1.63 0.67 2.28
N PRO A 66 1.28 -0.20 3.23
CA PRO A 66 -0.01 -0.90 3.19
C PRO A 66 -1.17 0.10 3.27
N ALA A 67 -2.31 -0.23 2.66
CA ALA A 67 -3.55 0.56 2.74
C ALA A 67 -3.94 0.92 4.18
N LEU A 68 -3.69 -0.02 5.10
CA LEU A 68 -3.92 0.18 6.53
C LEU A 68 -3.17 1.39 7.09
N THR A 69 -1.99 1.75 6.55
CA THR A 69 -1.17 2.83 7.08
C THR A 69 -1.91 4.17 7.05
N ILE A 70 -2.74 4.42 6.03
CA ILE A 70 -3.52 5.65 5.92
C ILE A 70 -4.48 5.77 7.09
N ILE A 71 -5.24 4.71 7.37
CA ILE A 71 -6.22 4.66 8.45
C ILE A 71 -5.54 4.65 9.81
N SER A 72 -4.52 3.79 9.97
CA SER A 72 -3.85 3.59 11.26
C SER A 72 -3.05 4.79 11.71
N VAL A 73 -2.37 5.52 10.80
CA VAL A 73 -1.64 6.75 11.16
C VAL A 73 -2.61 7.83 11.61
N ALA A 74 -3.77 7.99 10.94
CA ALA A 74 -4.79 8.94 11.37
C ALA A 74 -5.37 8.57 12.74
N ALA A 75 -5.69 7.30 12.99
CA ALA A 75 -6.18 6.79 14.27
C ALA A 75 -5.13 6.91 15.39
N GLU A 76 -3.85 6.71 15.06
CA GLU A 76 -2.74 6.84 16.00
C GLU A 76 -2.56 8.31 16.44
N VAL A 77 -2.66 9.26 15.51
CA VAL A 77 -2.61 10.69 15.82
C VAL A 77 -3.84 11.13 16.61
N TYR A 78 -5.02 10.64 16.28
CA TYR A 78 -6.24 10.87 17.05
C TYR A 78 -6.03 10.48 18.52
N THR A 79 -5.46 9.28 18.74
CA THR A 79 -5.34 8.70 20.09
C THR A 79 -4.14 9.25 20.87
N TYR A 80 -2.98 9.41 20.23
CA TYR A 80 -1.70 9.67 20.91
C TYR A 80 -1.01 10.96 20.49
N GLY A 81 -1.52 11.65 19.46
CA GLY A 81 -0.96 12.94 19.01
C GLY A 81 0.11 12.82 17.93
N THR A 82 0.77 13.96 17.66
CA THR A 82 1.60 14.16 16.45
C THR A 82 3.03 13.65 16.55
N MET A 83 3.46 13.07 17.67
CA MET A 83 4.81 12.51 17.83
C MET A 83 5.20 11.51 16.73
N ILE A 84 4.22 10.82 16.14
CA ILE A 84 4.43 9.85 15.05
C ILE A 84 5.18 10.45 13.83
N ILE A 85 5.26 11.78 13.70
CA ILE A 85 6.02 12.44 12.62
C ILE A 85 7.50 12.01 12.59
N TRP A 86 8.08 11.63 13.74
CA TRP A 86 9.47 11.18 13.81
C TRP A 86 9.74 9.88 13.03
N GLN A 87 8.69 9.15 12.64
CA GLN A 87 8.83 8.03 11.72
C GLN A 87 9.42 8.45 10.36
N VAL A 88 9.26 9.72 9.95
CA VAL A 88 9.84 10.26 8.70
C VAL A 88 11.37 10.21 8.75
N VAL A 89 11.98 10.43 9.91
CA VAL A 89 13.44 10.28 10.08
C VAL A 89 13.87 8.82 9.89
N GLY A 90 13.15 7.88 10.51
CA GLY A 90 13.41 6.46 10.31
C GLY A 90 13.22 6.03 8.86
N LEU A 91 12.19 6.54 8.19
CA LEU A 91 11.95 6.33 6.75
C LEU A 91 13.10 6.85 5.89
N LEU A 92 13.59 8.07 6.16
CA LEU A 92 14.74 8.67 5.46
C LEU A 92 15.99 7.80 5.60
N LEU A 93 16.32 7.39 6.83
CA LEU A 93 17.48 6.54 7.12
C LEU A 93 17.33 5.15 6.48
N GLY A 94 16.14 4.54 6.55
CA GLY A 94 15.84 3.26 5.93
C GLY A 94 15.93 3.32 4.39
N THR A 95 15.48 4.41 3.78
CA THR A 95 15.62 4.68 2.35
C THR A 95 17.09 4.80 1.95
N ALA A 96 17.89 5.51 2.74
CA ALA A 96 19.34 5.64 2.53
C ALA A 96 20.01 4.26 2.60
N ALA A 97 19.70 3.45 3.62
CA ALA A 97 20.20 2.09 3.74
C ALA A 97 19.77 1.23 2.53
N GLY A 98 18.50 1.31 2.13
CA GLY A 98 17.97 0.64 0.95
C GLY A 98 18.76 0.97 -0.30
N ALA A 99 18.91 2.26 -0.61
CA ALA A 99 19.56 2.74 -1.83
C ALA A 99 21.06 2.42 -1.90
N HIS A 100 21.77 2.49 -0.77
CA HIS A 100 23.24 2.42 -0.77
C HIS A 100 23.81 1.07 -0.30
N PHE A 101 23.09 0.30 0.53
CA PHE A 101 23.58 -0.99 1.01
C PHE A 101 22.86 -2.16 0.33
N PHE A 102 21.53 -2.18 0.31
CA PHE A 102 20.79 -3.37 -0.16
C PHE A 102 20.69 -3.44 -1.69
N ILE A 103 20.24 -2.36 -2.34
CA ILE A 103 20.03 -2.36 -3.79
C ILE A 103 21.31 -2.69 -4.59
N PRO A 104 22.51 -2.16 -4.27
CA PRO A 104 23.72 -2.52 -5.01
C PRO A 104 24.00 -4.03 -5.02
N VAL A 105 23.82 -4.71 -3.88
CA VAL A 105 24.06 -6.15 -3.76
C VAL A 105 23.10 -6.94 -4.66
N PHE A 106 21.80 -6.69 -4.53
CA PHE A 106 20.79 -7.43 -5.28
C PHE A 106 20.77 -7.10 -6.79
N TYR A 107 21.06 -5.85 -7.13
CA TYR A 107 21.13 -5.42 -8.52
C TYR A 107 22.26 -6.11 -9.27
N GLN A 108 23.44 -6.25 -8.64
CA GLN A 108 24.60 -6.93 -9.23
C GLN A 108 24.34 -8.43 -9.43
N MET A 109 23.58 -9.08 -8.57
CA MET A 109 23.21 -10.48 -8.73
C MET A 109 22.37 -10.75 -9.98
N ASN A 110 21.64 -9.74 -10.45
CA ASN A 110 20.77 -9.82 -11.63
C ASN A 110 19.79 -11.02 -11.63
N LYS A 111 19.30 -11.43 -10.44
CA LYS A 111 18.37 -12.54 -10.26
C LYS A 111 16.94 -12.03 -10.10
N ILE A 112 15.93 -12.86 -10.46
CA ILE A 112 14.52 -12.52 -10.31
C ILE A 112 14.11 -12.61 -8.83
N SER A 113 14.48 -13.70 -8.15
CA SER A 113 14.25 -13.87 -6.71
C SER A 113 15.42 -13.33 -5.89
N ILE A 114 15.09 -12.53 -4.87
CA ILE A 114 16.08 -12.04 -3.89
C ILE A 114 16.63 -13.19 -3.04
N PHE A 115 15.87 -14.26 -2.86
CA PHE A 115 16.23 -15.40 -2.01
C PHE A 115 17.35 -16.24 -2.62
N GLU A 116 17.70 -16.05 -3.89
CA GLU A 116 18.90 -16.63 -4.47
C GLU A 116 20.19 -16.15 -3.81
N TYR A 117 20.18 -14.96 -3.17
CA TYR A 117 21.29 -14.51 -2.34
C TYR A 117 21.61 -15.52 -1.22
N PHE A 118 20.59 -16.01 -0.54
CA PHE A 118 20.76 -17.01 0.53
C PHE A 118 21.28 -18.33 -0.02
N GLN A 119 20.87 -18.72 -1.22
CA GLN A 119 21.41 -19.94 -1.86
C GLN A 119 22.91 -19.83 -2.13
N VAL A 120 23.36 -18.70 -2.67
CA VAL A 120 24.77 -18.47 -3.00
C VAL A 120 25.63 -18.40 -1.74
N ARG A 121 25.11 -17.81 -0.65
CA ARG A 121 25.89 -17.56 0.57
C ARG A 121 25.77 -18.67 1.62
N PHE A 122 24.60 -19.25 1.77
CA PHE A 122 24.27 -20.17 2.89
C PHE A 122 23.74 -21.53 2.44
N GLY A 123 23.53 -21.72 1.13
CA GLY A 123 23.01 -22.95 0.58
C GLY A 123 21.49 -22.98 0.37
N ARG A 124 20.98 -24.16 -0.04
CA ARG A 124 19.62 -24.34 -0.51
C ARG A 124 18.56 -24.25 0.60
N ILE A 125 18.86 -24.78 1.79
CA ILE A 125 17.89 -24.86 2.89
C ILE A 125 17.48 -23.46 3.38
N PRO A 126 18.42 -22.50 3.71
CA PRO A 126 18.04 -21.15 4.07
C PRO A 126 17.24 -20.42 2.99
N LYS A 127 17.56 -20.62 1.71
CA LYS A 127 16.76 -20.06 0.60
C LYS A 127 15.31 -20.50 0.69
N ILE A 128 15.05 -21.83 0.76
CA ILE A 128 13.70 -22.38 0.78
C ILE A 128 12.91 -21.88 2.01
N LEU A 129 13.54 -21.86 3.19
CA LEU A 129 12.89 -21.37 4.41
C LEU A 129 12.52 -19.89 4.30
N CYS A 130 13.45 -19.03 3.84
CA CYS A 130 13.17 -17.60 3.66
C CYS A 130 12.09 -17.34 2.60
N SER A 131 12.12 -18.07 1.49
CA SER A 131 11.09 -17.99 0.46
C SER A 131 9.74 -18.43 1.01
N LEU A 132 9.66 -19.51 1.79
CA LEU A 132 8.42 -19.99 2.39
C LEU A 132 7.84 -18.96 3.39
N PHE A 133 8.68 -18.41 4.28
CA PHE A 133 8.26 -17.36 5.20
C PHE A 133 7.77 -16.12 4.46
N PHE A 134 8.42 -15.75 3.36
CA PHE A 134 7.97 -14.64 2.52
C PHE A 134 6.60 -14.92 1.91
N LEU A 135 6.34 -16.12 1.36
CA LEU A 135 5.05 -16.49 0.79
C LEU A 135 3.94 -16.36 1.84
N ILE A 136 4.12 -16.98 3.02
CA ILE A 136 3.14 -16.93 4.10
C ILE A 136 2.88 -15.48 4.54
N ASN A 137 3.95 -14.73 4.83
CA ASN A 137 3.82 -13.33 5.26
C ASN A 137 3.11 -12.46 4.22
N THR A 138 3.40 -12.68 2.93
CA THR A 138 2.81 -11.87 1.85
C THR A 138 1.32 -12.20 1.66
N ILE A 139 0.92 -13.47 1.76
CA ILE A 139 -0.50 -13.87 1.71
C ILE A 139 -1.27 -13.20 2.85
N LEU A 140 -0.78 -13.31 4.08
CA LEU A 140 -1.41 -12.67 5.24
C LEU A 140 -1.49 -11.15 5.08
N LEU A 141 -0.41 -10.50 4.60
CA LEU A 141 -0.39 -9.06 4.38
C LEU A 141 -1.43 -8.60 3.35
N ILE A 142 -1.55 -9.32 2.23
CA ILE A 142 -2.52 -9.02 1.17
C ILE A 142 -3.95 -9.17 1.71
N SER A 143 -4.22 -10.23 2.48
CA SER A 143 -5.54 -10.48 3.08
C SER A 143 -5.94 -9.34 4.03
N PHE A 144 -5.03 -8.91 4.91
CA PHE A 144 -5.27 -7.76 5.78
C PHE A 144 -5.44 -6.45 5.02
N ALA A 145 -4.63 -6.24 3.98
CA ALA A 145 -4.69 -5.01 3.18
C ALA A 145 -6.03 -4.85 2.45
N LEU A 146 -6.66 -5.97 2.06
CA LEU A 146 -7.97 -5.97 1.40
C LEU A 146 -9.12 -5.83 2.40
N TYR A 147 -9.02 -6.48 3.56
CA TYR A 147 -10.10 -6.56 4.54
C TYR A 147 -10.55 -5.19 5.06
N ALA A 148 -9.62 -4.34 5.51
CA ALA A 148 -9.96 -3.09 6.17
C ALA A 148 -10.67 -2.06 5.26
N PRO A 149 -10.23 -1.79 4.01
CA PRO A 149 -10.97 -0.92 3.09
C PRO A 149 -12.32 -1.47 2.68
N CYS A 150 -12.44 -2.79 2.54
CA CYS A 150 -13.72 -3.42 2.19
C CYS A 150 -14.71 -3.39 3.37
N LEU A 151 -14.23 -3.47 4.61
CA LEU A 151 -15.07 -3.28 5.79
C LEU A 151 -15.59 -1.84 5.88
N ALA A 152 -14.75 -0.85 5.57
CA ALA A 152 -15.20 0.55 5.49
C ALA A 152 -16.25 0.73 4.39
N PHE A 153 -16.07 0.06 3.25
CA PHE A 153 -17.03 0.08 2.14
C PHE A 153 -18.37 -0.55 2.55
N GLU A 154 -18.36 -1.72 3.19
CA GLU A 154 -19.58 -2.37 3.72
C GLU A 154 -20.33 -1.47 4.69
N ALA A 155 -19.60 -0.85 5.64
CA ALA A 155 -20.20 0.06 6.62
C ALA A 155 -20.86 1.28 5.97
N MET A 156 -20.36 1.76 4.84
CA MET A 156 -20.87 2.94 4.14
C MET A 156 -21.98 2.63 3.13
N THR A 157 -21.96 1.44 2.52
CA THR A 157 -22.85 1.09 1.39
C THR A 157 -23.87 0.02 1.74
N GLY A 158 -23.66 -0.75 2.80
CA GLY A 158 -24.44 -1.94 3.11
C GLY A 158 -24.19 -3.13 2.18
N ILE A 159 -23.27 -3.00 1.20
CA ILE A 159 -22.90 -4.12 0.32
C ILE A 159 -22.03 -5.11 1.11
N PRO A 160 -22.35 -6.41 1.13
CA PRO A 160 -21.61 -7.40 1.90
C PRO A 160 -20.12 -7.40 1.58
N LEU A 161 -19.28 -7.43 2.61
CA LEU A 161 -17.82 -7.39 2.56
C LEU A 161 -17.22 -8.31 1.48
N TRP A 162 -17.69 -9.56 1.42
CA TRP A 162 -17.16 -10.56 0.50
C TRP A 162 -17.36 -10.21 -0.98
N ILE A 163 -18.44 -9.48 -1.33
CA ILE A 163 -18.69 -9.03 -2.71
C ILE A 163 -17.65 -7.97 -3.10
N VAL A 164 -17.41 -7.00 -2.22
CA VAL A 164 -16.43 -5.92 -2.47
C VAL A 164 -15.02 -6.50 -2.59
N MET A 165 -14.68 -7.44 -1.70
CA MET A 165 -13.42 -8.17 -1.75
C MET A 165 -13.27 -8.92 -3.07
N ALA A 166 -14.28 -9.69 -3.48
CA ALA A 166 -14.24 -10.48 -4.71
C ALA A 166 -14.06 -9.60 -5.95
N ILE A 167 -14.81 -8.50 -6.07
CA ILE A 167 -14.71 -7.56 -7.20
C ILE A 167 -13.34 -6.91 -7.24
N SER A 168 -12.88 -6.35 -6.11
CA SER A 168 -11.59 -5.66 -6.02
C SER A 168 -10.44 -6.56 -6.42
N ALA A 169 -10.46 -7.76 -5.95
CA ALA A 169 -9.46 -8.75 -6.24
C ALA A 169 -9.53 -9.28 -7.67
N PHE A 170 -10.70 -9.50 -8.22
CA PHE A 170 -10.87 -9.87 -9.63
C PHE A 170 -10.27 -8.79 -10.55
N VAL A 171 -10.54 -7.52 -10.26
CA VAL A 171 -9.94 -6.38 -10.96
C VAL A 171 -8.42 -6.41 -10.86
N CYS A 172 -7.88 -6.56 -9.65
CA CYS A 172 -6.44 -6.61 -9.40
C CYS A 172 -5.77 -7.77 -10.15
N MET A 173 -6.34 -8.96 -10.04
CA MET A 173 -5.86 -10.15 -10.73
C MET A 173 -5.85 -9.94 -12.24
N THR A 174 -6.92 -9.37 -12.81
CA THR A 174 -7.06 -9.17 -14.26
C THR A 174 -5.94 -8.31 -14.82
N TYR A 175 -5.70 -7.11 -14.27
CA TYR A 175 -4.64 -6.27 -14.83
C TYR A 175 -3.23 -6.81 -14.55
N THR A 176 -3.02 -7.51 -13.43
CA THR A 176 -1.73 -8.14 -13.12
C THR A 176 -1.42 -9.30 -14.07
N LEU A 177 -2.40 -10.18 -14.34
CA LEU A 177 -2.26 -11.31 -15.27
C LEU A 177 -2.03 -10.88 -16.70
N LEU A 178 -2.73 -9.83 -17.13
CA LEU A 178 -2.69 -9.38 -18.52
C LEU A 178 -1.42 -8.59 -18.84
N GLY A 179 -1.05 -7.64 -17.98
CA GLY A 179 -0.01 -6.69 -18.29
C GLY A 179 1.30 -6.84 -17.51
N GLY A 180 1.38 -7.80 -16.56
CA GLY A 180 2.57 -8.03 -15.74
C GLY A 180 3.01 -6.79 -14.97
N ILE A 181 4.30 -6.69 -14.64
CA ILE A 181 4.85 -5.61 -13.80
C ILE A 181 4.63 -4.20 -14.38
N LYS A 182 4.58 -4.04 -15.70
CA LYS A 182 4.34 -2.73 -16.33
C LYS A 182 2.94 -2.23 -16.02
N ALA A 183 1.93 -3.09 -16.15
CA ALA A 183 0.56 -2.74 -15.80
C ALA A 183 0.42 -2.42 -14.32
N VAL A 184 1.05 -3.22 -13.45
CA VAL A 184 1.08 -2.97 -12.00
C VAL A 184 1.63 -1.58 -11.70
N ILE A 185 2.81 -1.23 -12.22
CA ILE A 185 3.46 0.08 -11.96
C ILE A 185 2.60 1.25 -12.43
N TRP A 186 1.99 1.17 -13.60
CA TRP A 186 1.17 2.27 -14.10
C TRP A 186 -0.21 2.34 -13.44
N ALA A 187 -0.81 1.20 -13.09
CA ALA A 187 -2.03 1.17 -12.27
C ALA A 187 -1.78 1.81 -10.90
N GLU A 188 -0.67 1.49 -10.26
CA GLU A 188 -0.27 2.09 -8.98
C GLU A 188 0.03 3.59 -9.09
N THR A 189 0.60 4.04 -10.23
CA THR A 189 0.79 5.48 -10.49
C THR A 189 -0.55 6.21 -10.55
N LEU A 190 -1.56 5.62 -11.20
CA LEU A 190 -2.93 6.16 -11.21
C LEU A 190 -3.54 6.13 -9.80
N GLN A 191 -3.42 5.01 -9.10
CA GLN A 191 -3.92 4.83 -7.74
C GLN A 191 -3.30 5.84 -6.76
N PHE A 192 -2.01 6.16 -6.91
CA PHE A 192 -1.35 7.19 -6.12
C PHE A 192 -2.04 8.55 -6.26
N MET A 193 -2.40 8.96 -7.47
CA MET A 193 -3.11 10.22 -7.71
C MET A 193 -4.50 10.22 -7.05
N ILE A 194 -5.21 9.09 -7.14
CA ILE A 194 -6.52 8.93 -6.49
C ILE A 194 -6.39 9.02 -4.96
N ILE A 195 -5.37 8.39 -4.38
CA ILE A 195 -5.10 8.41 -2.94
C ILE A 195 -4.82 9.84 -2.47
N ILE A 196 -3.95 10.56 -3.17
CA ILE A 196 -3.66 11.96 -2.80
C ILE A 196 -4.91 12.83 -2.92
N ALA A 197 -5.70 12.67 -4.00
CA ALA A 197 -6.93 13.42 -4.16
C ALA A 197 -7.93 13.14 -3.03
N GLY A 198 -8.14 11.87 -2.66
CA GLY A 198 -9.02 11.47 -1.55
C GLY A 198 -8.54 11.99 -0.21
N MET A 199 -7.24 11.88 0.08
CA MET A 199 -6.65 12.38 1.34
C MET A 199 -6.75 13.91 1.47
N VAL A 200 -6.50 14.64 0.39
CA VAL A 200 -6.68 16.11 0.37
C VAL A 200 -8.15 16.47 0.55
N CYS A 201 -9.05 15.74 -0.10
CA CYS A 201 -10.48 15.96 0.01
C CYS A 201 -10.97 15.84 1.47
N ILE A 202 -10.67 14.71 2.15
CA ILE A 202 -11.10 14.51 3.54
C ILE A 202 -10.45 15.54 4.50
N LEU A 203 -9.21 15.93 4.25
CA LEU A 203 -8.54 16.96 5.05
C LEU A 203 -9.21 18.33 4.89
N VAL A 204 -9.58 18.72 3.67
CA VAL A 204 -10.23 20.00 3.38
C VAL A 204 -11.64 20.05 3.95
N GLU A 205 -12.48 19.06 3.65
CA GLU A 205 -13.86 19.03 4.12
C GLU A 205 -13.96 18.83 5.63
N GLY A 206 -13.13 17.95 6.20
CA GLY A 206 -13.03 17.79 7.65
C GLY A 206 -12.58 19.08 8.35
N SER A 207 -11.63 19.81 7.77
CA SER A 207 -11.20 21.11 8.29
C SER A 207 -12.33 22.13 8.24
N LYS A 208 -13.11 22.21 7.17
CA LYS A 208 -14.29 23.10 7.06
C LYS A 208 -15.32 22.79 8.15
N ALA A 209 -15.59 21.51 8.41
CA ALA A 209 -16.55 21.08 9.43
C ALA A 209 -16.17 21.54 10.85
N VAL A 210 -14.87 21.69 11.16
CA VAL A 210 -14.36 22.20 12.44
C VAL A 210 -14.28 23.74 12.47
N GLY A 211 -14.45 24.41 11.32
CA GLY A 211 -14.32 25.86 11.20
C GLY A 211 -12.94 26.34 10.75
N GLY A 212 -12.18 25.48 10.07
CA GLY A 212 -10.88 25.74 9.47
C GLY A 212 -9.75 24.93 10.06
N PHE A 213 -8.72 24.68 9.24
CA PHE A 213 -7.54 23.87 9.66
C PHE A 213 -6.83 24.44 10.90
N TRP A 214 -6.66 25.75 10.97
CA TRP A 214 -6.00 26.39 12.10
C TRP A 214 -6.77 26.24 13.41
N LYS A 215 -8.11 26.24 13.34
CA LYS A 215 -8.94 25.95 14.49
C LYS A 215 -8.82 24.49 14.95
N ALA A 216 -8.77 23.56 14.01
CA ALA A 216 -8.51 22.16 14.33
C ALA A 216 -7.15 21.98 15.02
N TRP A 217 -6.11 22.68 14.53
CA TRP A 217 -4.79 22.68 15.14
C TRP A 217 -4.78 23.27 16.55
N GLU A 218 -5.47 24.39 16.76
CA GLU A 218 -5.63 25.04 18.07
C GLU A 218 -6.31 24.09 19.07
N VAL A 219 -7.44 23.48 18.70
CA VAL A 219 -8.15 22.50 19.53
C VAL A 219 -7.21 21.36 19.93
N ALA A 220 -6.49 20.79 18.98
CA ALA A 220 -5.54 19.72 19.25
C ALA A 220 -4.39 20.14 20.16
N THR A 221 -3.95 21.40 20.06
CA THR A 221 -2.90 21.98 20.92
C THR A 221 -3.39 22.15 22.36
N ILE A 222 -4.59 22.70 22.56
CA ILE A 222 -5.21 22.86 23.89
C ILE A 222 -5.32 21.51 24.61
N HIS A 223 -5.66 20.45 23.88
CA HIS A 223 -5.81 19.09 24.41
C HIS A 223 -4.49 18.28 24.39
N LYS A 224 -3.33 18.93 24.22
CA LYS A 224 -1.99 18.30 24.25
C LYS A 224 -1.82 17.16 23.24
N ARG A 225 -2.48 17.25 22.09
CA ARG A 225 -2.29 16.32 20.98
C ARG A 225 -1.17 16.74 20.02
N ILE A 226 -0.80 18.02 20.05
CA ILE A 226 0.34 18.56 19.29
C ILE A 226 1.57 18.50 20.19
N GLU A 227 2.31 17.44 20.05
CA GLU A 227 3.58 17.20 20.74
C GLU A 227 4.62 16.75 19.71
N PHE A 228 5.84 17.33 19.77
CA PHE A 228 6.94 16.99 18.85
C PHE A 228 8.22 16.57 19.57
N LEU A 229 8.30 16.75 20.88
CA LEU A 229 9.51 16.53 21.65
C LEU A 229 9.23 15.64 22.87
N ASN A 230 9.45 14.34 22.68
CA ASN A 230 9.52 13.39 23.78
C ASN A 230 10.82 12.60 23.66
N THR A 231 11.79 12.94 24.49
CA THR A 231 13.13 12.35 24.52
C THR A 231 13.30 11.25 25.56
N SER A 232 12.19 10.82 26.19
CA SER A 232 12.23 9.77 27.21
C SER A 232 12.90 8.50 26.68
N PHE A 233 13.76 7.90 27.49
CA PHE A 233 14.37 6.58 27.24
C PHE A 233 13.59 5.43 27.88
N ASP A 234 12.46 5.71 28.56
CA ASP A 234 11.62 4.66 29.13
C ASP A 234 10.98 3.83 28.01
N PRO A 235 11.29 2.52 27.92
CA PRO A 235 10.78 1.65 26.86
C PRO A 235 9.26 1.42 26.94
N ARG A 236 8.62 1.81 28.04
CA ARG A 236 7.15 1.76 28.21
C ARG A 236 6.44 2.94 27.57
N THR A 237 7.17 4.01 27.26
CA THR A 237 6.61 5.18 26.58
C THR A 237 6.36 4.86 25.11
N ARG A 238 5.11 4.97 24.67
CA ARG A 238 4.69 4.56 23.33
C ARG A 238 5.40 5.33 22.21
N HIS A 239 5.41 6.66 22.29
CA HIS A 239 6.02 7.52 21.27
C HIS A 239 7.19 8.31 21.87
N THR A 240 8.39 7.97 21.41
CA THR A 240 9.61 8.74 21.69
C THR A 240 10.36 8.99 20.38
N ILE A 241 11.18 10.04 20.34
CA ILE A 241 12.02 10.34 19.16
C ILE A 241 12.87 9.12 18.79
N TRP A 242 13.47 8.47 19.78
CA TRP A 242 14.34 7.30 19.59
C TRP A 242 13.58 6.08 19.08
N GLY A 243 12.44 5.77 19.70
CA GLY A 243 11.61 4.62 19.31
C GLY A 243 11.10 4.74 17.88
N LEU A 244 10.59 5.93 17.50
CA LEU A 244 10.07 6.18 16.17
C LEU A 244 11.18 6.29 15.12
N SER A 245 12.30 6.98 15.42
CA SER A 245 13.36 7.13 14.41
C SER A 245 14.14 5.83 14.19
N ILE A 246 14.60 5.17 15.28
CA ILE A 246 15.42 3.96 15.19
C ILE A 246 14.56 2.73 14.87
N GLY A 247 13.41 2.56 15.55
CA GLY A 247 12.52 1.43 15.30
C GLY A 247 12.01 1.42 13.85
N VAL A 248 11.55 2.57 13.37
CA VAL A 248 11.07 2.71 12.00
C VAL A 248 12.22 2.55 10.97
N PHE A 249 13.44 2.99 11.29
CA PHE A 249 14.61 2.71 10.45
C PHE A 249 14.77 1.21 10.17
N PHE A 250 14.68 0.35 11.18
CA PHE A 250 14.77 -1.09 10.98
C PHE A 250 13.61 -1.67 10.17
N ILE A 251 12.39 -1.19 10.41
CA ILE A 251 11.20 -1.59 9.63
C ILE A 251 11.39 -1.26 8.15
N TRP A 252 11.84 -0.05 7.82
CA TRP A 252 12.05 0.37 6.43
C TRP A 252 13.28 -0.27 5.80
N SER A 253 14.35 -0.47 6.56
CA SER A 253 15.52 -1.22 6.10
C SER A 253 15.14 -2.66 5.70
N LYS A 254 14.27 -3.33 6.48
CA LYS A 254 13.67 -4.61 6.10
C LYS A 254 12.87 -4.48 4.80
N GLY A 255 12.05 -3.44 4.67
CA GLY A 255 11.23 -3.20 3.47
C GLY A 255 12.07 -3.07 2.19
N PHE A 256 13.24 -2.47 2.26
CA PHE A 256 14.16 -2.37 1.13
C PHE A 256 15.08 -3.58 0.97
N GLY A 257 15.42 -4.27 2.06
CA GLY A 257 16.41 -5.36 2.05
C GLY A 257 15.84 -6.76 1.85
N SER A 258 14.57 -7.00 2.17
CA SER A 258 13.96 -8.35 2.11
C SER A 258 12.59 -8.40 1.41
N ASN A 259 12.11 -7.30 0.88
CA ASN A 259 10.85 -7.28 0.14
C ASN A 259 11.08 -7.52 -1.35
N GLN A 260 10.62 -8.66 -1.83
CA GLN A 260 10.73 -9.07 -3.24
C GLN A 260 10.08 -8.04 -4.17
N ALA A 261 8.91 -7.48 -3.83
CA ALA A 261 8.21 -6.51 -4.67
C ALA A 261 9.03 -5.23 -4.90
N THR A 262 9.71 -4.73 -3.87
CA THR A 262 10.60 -3.57 -3.94
C THR A 262 11.81 -3.83 -4.84
N LEU A 263 12.47 -4.97 -4.61
CA LEU A 263 13.68 -5.32 -5.35
C LEU A 263 13.38 -5.68 -6.81
N GLN A 264 12.26 -6.31 -7.09
CA GLN A 264 11.82 -6.60 -8.45
C GLN A 264 11.64 -5.33 -9.26
N ARG A 265 11.08 -4.25 -8.66
CA ARG A 265 10.98 -2.92 -9.30
C ARG A 265 12.34 -2.27 -9.51
N ALA A 266 13.21 -2.28 -8.51
CA ALA A 266 14.56 -1.73 -8.64
C ALA A 266 15.35 -2.45 -9.73
N CYS A 267 15.27 -3.78 -9.81
CA CYS A 267 15.91 -4.60 -10.84
C CYS A 267 15.24 -4.50 -12.22
N SER A 268 14.08 -3.86 -12.36
CA SER A 268 13.42 -3.57 -13.64
C SER A 268 13.99 -2.36 -14.38
N LEU A 269 15.01 -1.72 -13.81
CA LEU A 269 15.65 -0.51 -14.36
C LEU A 269 16.98 -0.83 -15.03
N LYS A 270 17.42 0.07 -15.94
CA LYS A 270 18.60 -0.17 -16.79
C LYS A 270 19.93 -0.13 -16.06
N THR A 271 20.08 0.77 -15.08
CA THR A 271 21.33 1.00 -14.38
C THR A 271 21.14 1.04 -12.87
N LEU A 272 22.19 0.69 -12.12
CA LEU A 272 22.19 0.78 -10.67
C LEU A 272 21.90 2.22 -10.18
N LYS A 273 22.47 3.24 -10.82
CA LYS A 273 22.22 4.64 -10.48
C LYS A 273 20.74 5.00 -10.61
N THR A 274 20.08 4.52 -11.67
CA THR A 274 18.64 4.72 -11.85
C THR A 274 17.83 3.97 -10.79
N ALA A 275 18.25 2.77 -10.39
CA ALA A 275 17.60 2.03 -9.31
C ALA A 275 17.72 2.76 -7.97
N GLN A 276 18.91 3.29 -7.63
CA GLN A 276 19.10 4.12 -6.45
C GLN A 276 18.27 5.41 -6.50
N PHE A 277 18.23 6.08 -7.64
CA PHE A 277 17.40 7.27 -7.84
C PHE A 277 15.91 6.97 -7.59
N VAL A 278 15.41 5.83 -8.04
CA VAL A 278 14.00 5.43 -7.81
C VAL A 278 13.70 5.17 -6.34
N ILE A 279 14.63 4.56 -5.60
CA ILE A 279 14.45 4.37 -4.15
C ILE A 279 14.36 5.74 -3.44
N TRP A 280 15.26 6.68 -3.75
CA TRP A 280 15.19 8.04 -3.22
C TRP A 280 13.94 8.79 -3.71
N GLY A 281 13.56 8.61 -4.98
CA GLY A 281 12.38 9.20 -5.59
C GLY A 281 11.06 8.71 -5.01
N SER A 282 11.03 7.56 -4.33
CA SER A 282 9.83 7.09 -3.62
C SER A 282 9.61 7.81 -2.29
N LEU A 283 10.66 8.36 -1.68
CA LEU A 283 10.58 9.01 -0.36
C LEU A 283 9.60 10.18 -0.30
N PRO A 284 9.61 11.17 -1.24
CA PRO A 284 8.66 12.28 -1.19
C PRO A 284 7.20 11.84 -1.22
N GLY A 285 6.85 10.86 -2.07
CA GLY A 285 5.49 10.33 -2.17
C GLY A 285 5.06 9.62 -0.89
N THR A 286 5.94 8.82 -0.30
CA THR A 286 5.69 8.13 0.96
C THR A 286 5.51 9.13 2.12
N VAL A 287 6.39 10.13 2.22
CA VAL A 287 6.29 11.21 3.23
C VAL A 287 5.00 12.00 3.07
N LEU A 288 4.60 12.32 1.84
CA LEU A 288 3.37 13.04 1.56
C LEU A 288 2.15 12.29 2.11
N ILE A 289 2.03 10.98 1.87
CA ILE A 289 0.94 10.15 2.40
C ILE A 289 0.95 10.16 3.93
N VAL A 290 2.11 9.97 4.55
CA VAL A 290 2.26 9.96 6.02
C VAL A 290 1.83 11.30 6.62
N VAL A 291 2.28 12.42 6.03
CA VAL A 291 1.93 13.77 6.50
C VAL A 291 0.43 14.03 6.33
N LEU A 292 -0.16 13.70 5.17
CA LEU A 292 -1.60 13.86 4.96
C LEU A 292 -2.41 13.01 5.96
N SER A 293 -2.00 11.78 6.23
CA SER A 293 -2.66 10.92 7.23
C SER A 293 -2.56 11.52 8.64
N MET A 294 -1.40 12.07 9.00
CA MET A 294 -1.20 12.75 10.29
C MET A 294 -2.11 13.98 10.42
N LEU A 295 -2.14 14.84 9.40
CA LEU A 295 -2.99 16.04 9.41
C LEU A 295 -4.48 15.67 9.47
N THR A 296 -4.88 14.62 8.77
CA THR A 296 -6.26 14.09 8.86
C THR A 296 -6.57 13.61 10.29
N GLY A 297 -5.63 12.95 10.96
CA GLY A 297 -5.78 12.54 12.36
C GLY A 297 -5.95 13.72 13.33
N VAL A 298 -5.25 14.83 13.09
CA VAL A 298 -5.44 16.10 13.87
C VAL A 298 -6.84 16.66 13.66
N VAL A 299 -7.32 16.71 12.41
CA VAL A 299 -8.67 17.20 12.09
C VAL A 299 -9.73 16.26 12.66
N MET A 300 -9.52 14.96 12.58
CA MET A 300 -10.40 13.94 13.16
C MET A 300 -10.53 14.11 14.68
N PHE A 301 -9.41 14.36 15.37
CA PHE A 301 -9.44 14.66 16.80
C PHE A 301 -10.24 15.94 17.10
N ALA A 302 -9.98 17.01 16.35
CA ALA A 302 -10.69 18.28 16.56
C ALA A 302 -12.18 18.18 16.25
N TYR A 303 -12.60 17.31 15.36
CA TYR A 303 -14.02 17.05 15.06
C TYR A 303 -14.73 16.32 16.19
N TYR A 304 -14.08 15.31 16.78
CA TYR A 304 -14.67 14.44 17.81
C TYR A 304 -14.24 14.76 19.25
N HIS A 305 -13.49 15.84 19.51
CA HIS A 305 -12.92 16.13 20.84
C HIS A 305 -13.98 16.33 21.95
N THR A 306 -15.19 16.75 21.60
CA THR A 306 -16.29 16.90 22.55
C THR A 306 -17.08 15.62 22.81
N CYS A 307 -17.03 14.67 21.86
CA CYS A 307 -17.93 13.50 21.81
C CYS A 307 -17.16 12.35 21.15
N ASP A 308 -16.40 11.60 21.95
CA ASP A 308 -15.55 10.51 21.43
C ASP A 308 -16.39 9.31 20.98
N PRO A 309 -16.35 8.93 19.69
CA PRO A 309 -17.18 7.87 19.12
C PRO A 309 -16.99 6.48 19.76
N VAL A 310 -15.82 6.22 20.35
CA VAL A 310 -15.54 4.95 21.05
C VAL A 310 -16.26 4.92 22.40
N THR A 311 -16.19 6.02 23.15
CA THR A 311 -16.85 6.11 24.47
C THR A 311 -18.37 6.17 24.34
N GLU A 312 -18.89 6.70 23.24
CA GLU A 312 -20.33 6.69 22.92
C GLU A 312 -20.84 5.36 22.35
N GLY A 313 -19.94 4.44 22.06
CA GLY A 313 -20.31 3.14 21.49
C GLY A 313 -20.73 3.19 20.01
N ARG A 314 -20.48 4.30 19.30
CA ARG A 314 -20.70 4.40 17.84
C ARG A 314 -19.74 3.52 17.05
N VAL A 315 -18.53 3.32 17.56
CA VAL A 315 -17.51 2.41 17.02
C VAL A 315 -16.85 1.63 18.15
N VAL A 316 -16.32 0.44 17.79
CA VAL A 316 -15.67 -0.45 18.78
C VAL A 316 -14.15 -0.19 18.87
N LYS A 317 -13.53 0.24 17.76
CA LYS A 317 -12.09 0.43 17.65
C LYS A 317 -11.75 1.78 17.03
N ASN A 318 -10.62 2.35 17.43
CA ASN A 318 -10.14 3.64 16.92
C ASN A 318 -9.94 3.65 15.39
N ASP A 319 -9.58 2.53 14.77
CA ASP A 319 -9.42 2.44 13.30
C ASP A 319 -10.76 2.64 12.55
N GLN A 320 -11.91 2.48 13.22
CA GLN A 320 -13.23 2.71 12.65
C GLN A 320 -13.64 4.19 12.65
N ILE A 321 -12.91 5.06 13.39
CA ILE A 321 -13.23 6.48 13.47
C ILE A 321 -12.99 7.17 12.12
N PHE A 322 -11.97 6.76 11.36
CA PHE A 322 -11.69 7.35 10.04
C PHE A 322 -12.84 7.09 9.05
N PRO A 323 -13.36 5.87 8.86
CA PRO A 323 -14.58 5.63 8.07
C PRO A 323 -15.81 6.37 8.59
N LEU A 324 -15.98 6.46 9.92
CA LEU A 324 -17.08 7.20 10.52
C LEU A 324 -17.02 8.68 10.18
N MET A 325 -15.84 9.30 10.26
CA MET A 325 -15.64 10.70 9.89
C MET A 325 -16.01 10.97 8.42
N ILE A 326 -15.74 10.04 7.51
CA ILE A 326 -16.15 10.17 6.11
C ILE A 326 -17.66 10.28 6.01
N LEU A 327 -18.40 9.45 6.73
CA LEU A 327 -19.86 9.50 6.76
C LEU A 327 -20.38 10.80 7.38
N ASP A 328 -19.86 11.18 8.54
CA ASP A 328 -20.35 12.35 9.28
C ASP A 328 -20.07 13.68 8.54
N VAL A 329 -18.92 13.79 7.85
CA VAL A 329 -18.49 15.03 7.20
C VAL A 329 -18.98 15.13 5.74
N LEU A 330 -19.08 14.02 5.03
CA LEU A 330 -19.27 14.04 3.57
C LEU A 330 -20.66 13.58 3.10
N SER A 331 -21.56 13.17 3.99
CA SER A 331 -22.90 12.68 3.64
C SER A 331 -23.73 13.66 2.79
N GLY A 332 -23.44 14.96 2.88
CA GLY A 332 -24.12 16.00 2.11
C GLY A 332 -23.46 16.39 0.78
N THR A 333 -22.34 15.74 0.38
CA THR A 333 -21.54 16.14 -0.79
C THR A 333 -21.41 14.99 -1.79
N PRO A 334 -22.32 14.87 -2.78
CA PRO A 334 -22.31 13.78 -3.75
C PRO A 334 -20.98 13.70 -4.52
N GLY A 335 -20.41 12.49 -4.65
CA GLY A 335 -19.15 12.20 -5.35
C GLY A 335 -17.91 12.15 -4.44
N LEU A 336 -17.92 12.86 -3.31
CA LEU A 336 -16.77 12.88 -2.40
C LEU A 336 -16.63 11.58 -1.57
N PRO A 337 -17.70 11.02 -0.97
CA PRO A 337 -17.61 9.71 -0.33
C PRO A 337 -17.10 8.63 -1.28
N GLY A 338 -17.59 8.63 -2.54
CA GLY A 338 -17.13 7.71 -3.58
C GLY A 338 -15.64 7.86 -3.90
N LEU A 339 -15.11 9.08 -3.94
CA LEU A 339 -13.70 9.35 -4.15
C LEU A 339 -12.83 8.78 -3.00
N ILE A 340 -13.28 8.92 -1.75
CA ILE A 340 -12.51 8.41 -0.61
C ILE A 340 -12.60 6.90 -0.51
N LEU A 341 -13.74 6.30 -0.82
CA LEU A 341 -13.83 4.85 -0.98
C LEU A 341 -12.88 4.34 -2.07
N ALA A 342 -12.83 5.05 -3.21
CA ALA A 342 -11.88 4.76 -4.27
C ALA A 342 -10.42 4.92 -3.82
N CYS A 343 -10.11 5.90 -2.97
CA CYS A 343 -8.81 6.09 -2.34
C CYS A 343 -8.41 4.86 -1.50
N LEU A 344 -9.27 4.43 -0.58
CA LEU A 344 -9.01 3.30 0.31
C LEU A 344 -8.85 1.98 -0.47
N VAL A 345 -9.74 1.72 -1.41
CA VAL A 345 -9.65 0.51 -2.25
C VAL A 345 -8.45 0.57 -3.19
N SER A 346 -8.09 1.73 -3.74
CA SER A 346 -6.88 1.90 -4.55
C SER A 346 -5.61 1.57 -3.76
N ALA A 347 -5.54 1.98 -2.50
CA ALA A 347 -4.43 1.64 -1.61
C ALA A 347 -4.34 0.12 -1.35
N ALA A 348 -5.49 -0.57 -1.21
CA ALA A 348 -5.53 -2.02 -1.11
C ALA A 348 -5.06 -2.69 -2.41
N LEU A 349 -5.60 -2.26 -3.56
CA LEU A 349 -5.26 -2.82 -4.88
C LEU A 349 -3.77 -2.72 -5.19
N SER A 350 -3.10 -1.62 -4.80
CA SER A 350 -1.66 -1.46 -4.99
C SER A 350 -0.85 -2.49 -4.18
N SER A 351 -1.25 -2.76 -2.94
CA SER A 351 -0.60 -3.77 -2.09
C SER A 351 -0.80 -5.18 -2.64
N ILE A 352 -2.03 -5.48 -3.10
CA ILE A 352 -2.38 -6.79 -3.65
C ILE A 352 -1.61 -7.07 -4.95
N SER A 353 -1.63 -6.14 -5.91
CA SER A 353 -0.97 -6.32 -7.20
C SER A 353 0.53 -6.52 -7.08
N SER A 354 1.15 -5.73 -6.19
CA SER A 354 2.55 -5.86 -5.84
C SER A 354 2.89 -7.20 -5.23
N GLY A 355 2.08 -7.64 -4.27
CA GLY A 355 2.22 -8.91 -3.59
C GLY A 355 2.00 -10.10 -4.53
N LEU A 356 0.95 -10.11 -5.35
CA LEU A 356 0.69 -11.15 -6.34
C LEU A 356 1.83 -11.29 -7.36
N SER A 357 2.37 -10.17 -7.85
CA SER A 357 3.52 -10.17 -8.75
C SER A 357 4.76 -10.77 -8.08
N ALA A 358 5.02 -10.40 -6.82
CA ALA A 358 6.15 -10.90 -6.05
C ALA A 358 6.00 -12.39 -5.68
N LEU A 359 4.79 -12.82 -5.26
CA LEU A 359 4.47 -14.24 -4.97
C LEU A 359 4.71 -15.10 -6.19
N SER A 360 4.20 -14.69 -7.35
CA SER A 360 4.38 -15.42 -8.61
C SER A 360 5.86 -15.58 -8.98
N ALA A 361 6.65 -14.52 -8.82
CA ALA A 361 8.08 -14.55 -9.10
C ALA A 361 8.82 -15.54 -8.18
N VAL A 362 8.56 -15.50 -6.88
CA VAL A 362 9.20 -16.37 -5.88
C VAL A 362 8.75 -17.84 -6.07
N LEU A 363 7.46 -18.09 -6.29
CA LEU A 363 6.96 -19.44 -6.54
C LEU A 363 7.66 -20.10 -7.73
N ILE A 364 7.81 -19.38 -8.83
CA ILE A 364 8.45 -19.94 -10.03
C ILE A 364 9.95 -20.13 -9.82
N GLU A 365 10.66 -19.12 -9.34
CA GLU A 365 12.12 -19.15 -9.25
C GLU A 365 12.62 -20.09 -8.14
N ASP A 366 11.95 -20.12 -6.99
CA ASP A 366 12.47 -20.78 -5.80
C ASP A 366 11.87 -22.18 -5.57
N PHE A 367 10.66 -22.45 -6.13
CA PHE A 367 10.00 -23.74 -5.95
C PHE A 367 9.83 -24.51 -7.29
N VAL A 368 9.28 -23.90 -8.34
CA VAL A 368 8.98 -24.64 -9.56
C VAL A 368 10.25 -25.00 -10.34
N LYS A 369 11.13 -24.03 -10.60
CA LYS A 369 12.36 -24.25 -11.36
C LYS A 369 13.30 -25.28 -10.73
N PRO A 370 13.61 -25.23 -9.42
CA PRO A 370 14.53 -26.17 -8.79
C PRO A 370 14.02 -27.59 -8.69
N PHE A 371 12.69 -27.80 -8.75
CA PHE A 371 12.06 -29.14 -8.72
C PHE A 371 11.70 -29.67 -10.10
N SER A 372 11.92 -28.91 -11.16
CA SER A 372 11.69 -29.34 -12.54
C SER A 372 12.88 -30.19 -13.03
N CYS A 373 12.59 -31.40 -13.49
CA CYS A 373 13.60 -32.32 -14.06
C CYS A 373 14.19 -31.84 -15.39
N LYS A 374 13.54 -30.89 -16.09
CA LYS A 374 13.97 -30.32 -17.36
C LYS A 374 13.90 -28.82 -17.34
N PRO A 375 14.78 -28.08 -18.07
CA PRO A 375 14.67 -26.64 -18.19
C PRO A 375 13.31 -26.29 -18.83
N LEU A 376 12.55 -25.46 -18.09
CA LEU A 376 11.23 -25.01 -18.54
C LEU A 376 11.38 -23.97 -19.65
N SER A 377 10.59 -24.10 -20.72
CA SER A 377 10.53 -23.08 -21.76
C SER A 377 9.96 -21.77 -21.20
N ASP A 378 10.32 -20.62 -21.80
CA ASP A 378 9.82 -19.30 -21.35
C ASP A 378 8.30 -19.21 -21.39
N ARG A 379 7.66 -19.84 -22.37
CA ARG A 379 6.19 -19.93 -22.46
C ARG A 379 5.58 -20.70 -21.29
N THR A 380 6.20 -21.82 -20.91
CA THR A 380 5.74 -22.63 -19.77
C THR A 380 5.93 -21.86 -18.45
N GLN A 381 7.08 -21.20 -18.28
CA GLN A 381 7.33 -20.37 -17.10
C GLN A 381 6.33 -19.22 -16.99
N LEU A 382 6.01 -18.55 -18.09
CA LEU A 382 5.01 -17.50 -18.15
C LEU A 382 3.61 -18.03 -17.80
N LEU A 383 3.21 -19.16 -18.34
CA LEU A 383 1.93 -19.80 -18.04
C LEU A 383 1.82 -20.16 -16.55
N LEU A 384 2.86 -20.79 -16.00
CA LEU A 384 2.92 -21.13 -14.58
C LEU A 384 2.91 -19.88 -13.68
N SER A 385 3.58 -18.78 -14.09
CA SER A 385 3.53 -17.50 -13.37
C SER A 385 2.09 -16.96 -13.32
N LYS A 386 1.35 -17.05 -14.42
CA LYS A 386 -0.05 -16.62 -14.47
C LYS A 386 -0.94 -17.52 -13.61
N ILE A 387 -0.73 -18.84 -13.66
CA ILE A 387 -1.44 -19.78 -12.79
C ILE A 387 -1.12 -19.51 -11.31
N ALA A 388 0.14 -19.19 -10.98
CA ALA A 388 0.53 -18.83 -9.62
C ALA A 388 -0.19 -17.56 -9.11
N VAL A 389 -0.35 -16.53 -9.95
CA VAL A 389 -1.16 -15.35 -9.62
C VAL A 389 -2.62 -15.73 -9.37
N MET A 390 -3.21 -16.60 -10.23
CA MET A 390 -4.59 -17.08 -10.03
C MET A 390 -4.73 -17.95 -8.79
N GLY A 391 -3.77 -18.85 -8.53
CA GLY A 391 -3.80 -19.74 -7.38
C GLY A 391 -3.60 -18.99 -6.04
N SER A 392 -2.74 -17.98 -6.03
CA SER A 392 -2.53 -17.13 -4.84
C SER A 392 -3.81 -16.38 -4.42
N TRP A 393 -4.71 -16.15 -5.36
CA TRP A 393 -6.01 -15.56 -5.12
C TRP A 393 -6.92 -16.42 -4.23
N ASN A 394 -6.95 -17.73 -4.45
CA ASN A 394 -7.78 -18.66 -3.66
C ASN A 394 -7.31 -18.78 -2.19
N LEU A 395 -6.13 -18.23 -1.87
CA LEU A 395 -5.55 -18.25 -0.54
C LEU A 395 -5.75 -16.92 0.22
N VAL A 396 -6.18 -15.87 -0.47
CA VAL A 396 -6.50 -14.52 0.05
C VAL A 396 -7.99 -14.37 0.29
#